data_55064b70114ab405cd12fc825d61177f
#
_entry.id   55064b70114ab405cd12fc825d61177f
#
_cell.length_a   1.000
_cell.length_b   1.000
_cell.length_c   1.000
_cell.angle_alpha   90.00
_cell.angle_beta   90.00
_cell.angle_gamma   90.00
#
_symmetry.space_group_name_H-M   'P 1'
#
loop_
_entity.id
_entity.type
_entity.pdbx_description
1 polymer ?
#
loop_
_entity_poly.entity_id
_entity_poly.type
_entity_poly.pdbx_seq_one_letter_code
_entity_poly.pdbx_strand_id
1 'polypeptide(L)'
;LLRAGETTVQSLTDFAAFVKDRLHCPGLRYVDGGKSVHKVAVGGGSCGDEAETALRAGCDTLVTADVKYNQFQNAVDCGLNLIDAGHFETENPVCDVLASYLRKELPAVDVFLSKAHRDSIQFL
;
A
#
# COMPACT_ATOMS: atom_id res chain seq x y z
N LEU A 1 -5.47 -12.09 2.05
CA LEU A 1 -5.20 -10.98 1.14
C LEU A 1 -3.99 -10.14 1.59
N LEU A 2 -3.90 -9.80 2.89
CA LEU A 2 -2.79 -8.99 3.40
C LEU A 2 -1.47 -9.76 3.45
N ARG A 3 -0.38 -9.00 3.38
CA ARG A 3 0.96 -9.42 3.78
C ARG A 3 1.42 -8.56 4.95
N ALA A 4 2.01 -9.18 5.97
CA ALA A 4 2.54 -8.47 7.13
C ALA A 4 4.05 -8.65 7.21
N GLY A 5 4.74 -7.60 7.62
CA GLY A 5 6.18 -7.58 7.81
C GLY A 5 6.59 -6.56 8.87
N GLU A 6 7.84 -6.60 9.28
CA GLU A 6 8.40 -5.67 10.24
C GLU A 6 9.36 -4.70 9.56
N THR A 7 9.43 -3.50 10.08
CA THR A 7 10.38 -2.46 9.69
C THR A 7 11.07 -1.88 10.92
N THR A 8 12.11 -1.09 10.72
CA THR A 8 12.70 -0.28 11.80
C THR A 8 11.62 0.62 12.38
N VAL A 9 11.56 0.72 13.71
CA VAL A 9 10.62 1.61 14.39
C VAL A 9 10.85 3.06 13.95
N GLN A 10 9.80 3.72 13.48
CA GLN A 10 9.86 5.08 12.98
C GLN A 10 8.53 5.83 13.17
N SER A 11 8.54 7.13 12.92
CA SER A 11 7.31 7.93 12.94
C SER A 11 6.40 7.57 11.77
N LEU A 12 5.08 7.75 11.95
CA LEU A 12 4.12 7.58 10.86
C LEU A 12 4.39 8.52 9.68
N THR A 13 4.79 9.75 9.95
CA THR A 13 5.09 10.74 8.90
C THR A 13 6.29 10.30 8.05
N ASP A 14 7.36 9.81 8.67
CA ASP A 14 8.54 9.32 7.94
C ASP A 14 8.19 8.07 7.12
N PHE A 15 7.40 7.16 7.71
CA PHE A 15 6.95 5.97 6.99
C PHE A 15 6.00 6.31 5.83
N ALA A 16 5.08 7.25 6.00
CA ALA A 16 4.20 7.71 4.92
C ALA A 16 5.00 8.36 3.78
N ALA A 17 6.02 9.16 4.11
CA ALA A 17 6.94 9.71 3.11
C ALA A 17 7.71 8.59 2.37
N PHE A 18 8.18 7.58 3.08
CA PHE A 18 8.82 6.40 2.49
C PHE A 18 7.88 5.65 1.54
N VAL A 19 6.62 5.39 1.96
CA VAL A 19 5.60 4.73 1.12
C VAL A 19 5.34 5.55 -0.14
N LYS A 20 5.16 6.88 0.00
CA LYS A 20 4.96 7.79 -1.11
C LYS A 20 6.09 7.71 -2.15
N ASP A 21 7.33 7.74 -1.68
CA ASP A 21 8.51 7.65 -2.54
C ASP A 21 8.60 6.29 -3.24
N ARG A 22 8.44 5.20 -2.49
CA ARG A 22 8.61 3.85 -3.01
C ARG A 22 7.54 3.41 -4.00
N LEU A 23 6.32 3.88 -3.84
CA LEU A 23 5.21 3.61 -4.74
C LEU A 23 5.04 4.70 -5.80
N HIS A 24 5.86 5.75 -5.76
CA HIS A 24 5.76 6.91 -6.66
C HIS A 24 4.40 7.60 -6.62
N CYS A 25 3.78 7.64 -5.42
CA CYS A 25 2.46 8.24 -5.26
C CYS A 25 2.53 9.76 -5.50
N PRO A 26 1.68 10.34 -6.34
CA PRO A 26 1.58 11.79 -6.48
C PRO A 26 1.05 12.45 -5.20
N GLY A 27 0.20 11.74 -4.47
CA GLY A 27 -0.31 12.10 -3.15
C GLY A 27 -0.78 10.86 -2.40
N LEU A 28 -0.86 10.93 -1.07
CA LEU A 28 -1.48 9.90 -0.24
C LEU A 28 -2.27 10.54 0.88
N ARG A 29 -3.19 9.77 1.47
CA ARG A 29 -3.97 10.16 2.64
C ARG A 29 -3.66 9.21 3.78
N TYR A 30 -3.61 9.72 5.01
CA TYR A 30 -3.37 8.84 6.15
C TYR A 30 -4.01 9.38 7.43
N VAL A 31 -4.19 8.50 8.39
CA VAL A 31 -4.59 8.83 9.76
C VAL A 31 -3.64 8.20 10.76
N ASP A 32 -3.45 8.90 11.87
CA ASP A 32 -2.59 8.50 12.96
C ASP A 32 -3.41 7.75 14.02
N GLY A 33 -3.13 6.48 14.22
CA GLY A 33 -3.67 5.64 15.27
C GLY A 33 -2.93 5.78 16.62
N GLY A 34 -1.99 6.72 16.73
CA GLY A 34 -1.25 6.99 17.95
C GLY A 34 -0.10 6.00 18.23
N LYS A 35 0.38 5.30 17.22
CA LYS A 35 1.48 4.33 17.36
C LYS A 35 2.64 4.65 16.43
N SER A 36 3.86 4.36 16.90
CA SER A 36 5.02 4.28 15.99
C SER A 36 4.82 3.12 15.02
N VAL A 37 5.35 3.27 13.81
CA VAL A 37 5.32 2.24 12.78
C VAL A 37 6.43 1.22 13.03
N HIS A 38 6.06 -0.05 13.15
CA HIS A 38 6.99 -1.17 13.28
C HIS A 38 6.49 -2.42 12.53
N LYS A 39 5.27 -2.87 12.81
CA LYS A 39 4.69 -4.04 12.15
C LYS A 39 3.58 -3.59 11.19
N VAL A 40 3.86 -3.73 9.90
CA VAL A 40 3.03 -3.18 8.82
C VAL A 40 2.31 -4.30 8.09
N ALA A 41 1.01 -4.13 7.89
CA ALA A 41 0.25 -4.90 6.91
C ALA A 41 0.16 -4.11 5.59
N VAL A 42 0.23 -4.82 4.47
CA VAL A 42 0.04 -4.23 3.14
C VAL A 42 -1.01 -5.01 2.37
N GLY A 43 -1.88 -4.31 1.66
CA GLY A 43 -2.87 -4.86 0.75
C GLY A 43 -3.02 -3.95 -0.47
N GLY A 44 -2.69 -4.45 -1.67
CA GLY A 44 -2.88 -3.70 -2.91
C GLY A 44 -4.35 -3.48 -3.22
N GLY A 45 -4.68 -2.34 -3.81
CA GLY A 45 -6.05 -1.95 -4.07
C GLY A 45 -6.87 -1.71 -2.80
N SER A 46 -8.17 -1.91 -2.88
CA SER A 46 -9.15 -1.59 -1.83
C SER A 46 -9.20 -2.66 -0.73
N CYS A 47 -8.34 -2.56 0.28
CA CYS A 47 -8.32 -3.46 1.45
C CYS A 47 -8.63 -2.73 2.77
N GLY A 48 -9.31 -1.58 2.74
CA GLY A 48 -9.67 -0.83 3.96
C GLY A 48 -10.55 -1.61 4.93
N ASP A 49 -11.36 -2.56 4.44
CA ASP A 49 -12.18 -3.45 5.27
C ASP A 49 -11.35 -4.50 6.05
N GLU A 50 -10.08 -4.67 5.71
CA GLU A 50 -9.17 -5.61 6.37
C GLU A 50 -8.44 -5.02 7.59
N ALA A 51 -8.79 -3.80 8.02
CA ALA A 51 -8.18 -3.14 9.17
C ALA A 51 -8.21 -4.00 10.44
N GLU A 52 -9.34 -4.67 10.71
CA GLU A 52 -9.46 -5.58 11.84
C GLU A 52 -8.55 -6.81 11.71
N THR A 53 -8.38 -7.33 10.49
CA THR A 53 -7.48 -8.46 10.21
C THR A 53 -6.02 -8.05 10.48
N ALA A 54 -5.63 -6.84 10.07
CA ALA A 54 -4.30 -6.28 10.36
C ALA A 54 -4.06 -6.15 11.87
N LEU A 55 -5.02 -5.61 12.61
CA LEU A 55 -4.96 -5.48 14.07
C LEU A 55 -4.83 -6.84 14.76
N ARG A 56 -5.64 -7.84 14.37
CA ARG A 56 -5.56 -9.21 14.92
C ARG A 56 -4.22 -9.88 14.64
N ALA A 57 -3.57 -9.53 13.53
CA ALA A 57 -2.20 -9.97 13.23
C ALA A 57 -1.13 -9.21 14.03
N GLY A 58 -1.53 -8.26 14.88
CA GLY A 58 -0.64 -7.44 15.70
C GLY A 58 0.07 -6.32 14.93
N CYS A 59 -0.46 -5.93 13.77
CA CYS A 59 0.08 -4.80 13.02
C CYS A 59 -0.34 -3.47 13.68
N ASP A 60 0.56 -2.49 13.63
CA ASP A 60 0.30 -1.11 14.05
C ASP A 60 -0.10 -0.22 12.87
N THR A 61 0.18 -0.65 11.64
CA THR A 61 -0.02 0.12 10.42
C THR A 61 -0.58 -0.76 9.30
N LEU A 62 -1.55 -0.21 8.54
CA LEU A 62 -2.04 -0.79 7.28
C LEU A 62 -1.81 0.18 6.13
N VAL A 63 -1.17 -0.31 5.06
CA VAL A 63 -1.05 0.39 3.77
C VAL A 63 -1.96 -0.27 2.76
N THR A 64 -2.86 0.51 2.14
CA THR A 64 -3.85 0.04 1.17
C THR A 64 -4.29 1.18 0.27
N ALA A 65 -5.44 1.07 -0.38
CA ALA A 65 -6.03 2.11 -1.22
C ALA A 65 -7.56 2.19 -1.09
N ASP A 66 -8.17 3.20 -1.73
CA ASP A 66 -9.62 3.43 -1.81
C ASP A 66 -10.30 3.46 -0.44
N VAL A 67 -9.64 4.05 0.54
CA VAL A 67 -10.15 4.10 1.91
C VAL A 67 -11.29 5.11 2.02
N LYS A 68 -12.43 4.65 2.52
CA LYS A 68 -13.59 5.49 2.81
C LYS A 68 -13.38 6.28 4.10
N TYR A 69 -14.07 7.41 4.23
CA TYR A 69 -13.94 8.28 5.41
C TYR A 69 -14.22 7.55 6.73
N ASN A 70 -15.28 6.73 6.78
CA ASN A 70 -15.59 5.95 7.97
C ASN A 70 -14.55 4.89 8.33
N GLN A 71 -13.83 4.35 7.35
CA GLN A 71 -12.72 3.42 7.59
C GLN A 71 -11.54 4.13 8.24
N PHE A 72 -11.23 5.37 7.81
CA PHE A 72 -10.24 6.20 8.48
C PHE A 72 -10.61 6.50 9.94
N GLN A 73 -11.88 6.87 10.21
CA GLN A 73 -12.34 7.10 11.58
C GLN A 73 -12.21 5.85 12.43
N ASN A 74 -12.69 4.71 11.94
CA ASN A 74 -12.58 3.44 12.67
C ASN A 74 -11.12 3.04 12.94
N ALA A 75 -10.20 3.31 12.02
CA ALA A 75 -8.79 3.03 12.21
C ALA A 75 -8.21 3.84 13.37
N VAL A 76 -8.53 5.14 13.45
CA VAL A 76 -8.15 5.99 14.59
C VAL A 76 -8.71 5.45 15.91
N ASP A 77 -10.00 5.13 15.94
CA ASP A 77 -10.69 4.65 17.16
C ASP A 77 -10.09 3.32 17.65
N CYS A 78 -9.62 2.47 16.72
CA CYS A 78 -8.98 1.19 17.04
C CYS A 78 -7.47 1.28 17.28
N GLY A 79 -6.87 2.46 17.13
CA GLY A 79 -5.44 2.65 17.31
C GLY A 79 -4.59 2.02 16.20
N LEU A 80 -5.04 2.08 14.95
CA LEU A 80 -4.33 1.61 13.76
C LEU A 80 -3.94 2.80 12.89
N ASN A 81 -2.68 2.92 12.54
CA ASN A 81 -2.25 3.82 11.47
C ASN A 81 -2.77 3.28 10.13
N LEU A 82 -3.44 4.11 9.34
CA LEU A 82 -4.00 3.71 8.05
C LEU A 82 -3.54 4.66 6.96
N ILE A 83 -2.89 4.11 5.93
CA ILE A 83 -2.37 4.86 4.78
C ILE A 83 -3.09 4.40 3.52
N ASP A 84 -3.70 5.35 2.82
CA ASP A 84 -4.26 5.20 1.48
C ASP A 84 -3.24 5.75 0.48
N ALA A 85 -2.57 4.86 -0.22
CA ALA A 85 -1.46 5.17 -1.11
C ALA A 85 -1.83 5.11 -2.60
N GLY A 86 -3.13 5.07 -2.90
CA GLY A 86 -3.64 5.01 -4.27
C GLY A 86 -3.78 3.58 -4.81
N HIS A 87 -4.84 3.35 -5.58
CA HIS A 87 -5.15 2.03 -6.12
C HIS A 87 -4.10 1.60 -7.14
N PHE A 88 -3.85 2.47 -8.11
CA PHE A 88 -2.87 2.20 -9.15
C PHE A 88 -1.47 1.96 -8.56
N GLU A 89 -1.02 2.82 -7.65
CA GLU A 89 0.31 2.78 -7.07
C GLU A 89 0.53 1.53 -6.21
N THR A 90 -0.50 1.06 -5.52
CA THR A 90 -0.40 -0.15 -4.69
C THR A 90 -0.48 -1.46 -5.48
N GLU A 91 -1.06 -1.45 -6.68
CA GLU A 91 -1.19 -2.64 -7.54
C GLU A 91 -0.16 -2.69 -8.67
N ASN A 92 0.21 -1.55 -9.25
CA ASN A 92 1.11 -1.49 -10.41
C ASN A 92 2.48 -2.18 -10.22
N PRO A 93 3.09 -2.23 -9.02
CA PRO A 93 4.36 -2.94 -8.81
C PRO A 93 4.36 -4.41 -9.23
N VAL A 94 3.18 -5.06 -9.25
CA VAL A 94 3.06 -6.45 -9.71
C VAL A 94 3.41 -6.61 -11.19
N CYS A 95 3.22 -5.58 -12.01
CA CYS A 95 3.49 -5.62 -13.45
C CYS A 95 4.97 -5.90 -13.74
N ASP A 96 5.88 -5.23 -13.03
CA ASP A 96 7.32 -5.44 -13.18
C ASP A 96 7.75 -6.83 -12.72
N VAL A 97 7.18 -7.30 -11.60
CA VAL A 97 7.43 -8.64 -11.07
C VAL A 97 6.97 -9.72 -12.06
N LEU A 98 5.75 -9.59 -12.57
CA LEU A 98 5.19 -10.53 -13.55
C LEU A 98 5.97 -10.52 -14.87
N ALA A 99 6.32 -9.33 -15.38
CA ALA A 99 7.10 -9.23 -16.60
C ALA A 99 8.49 -9.89 -16.45
N SER A 100 9.14 -9.67 -15.32
CA SER A 100 10.43 -10.29 -15.01
C SER A 100 10.32 -11.80 -14.88
N TYR A 101 9.29 -12.29 -14.21
CA TYR A 101 9.00 -13.71 -14.09
C TYR A 101 8.74 -14.37 -15.46
N LEU A 102 7.86 -13.78 -16.27
CA LEU A 102 7.52 -14.30 -17.59
C LEU A 102 8.72 -14.33 -18.54
N ARG A 103 9.57 -13.30 -18.54
CA ARG A 103 10.81 -13.27 -19.34
C ARG A 103 11.76 -14.40 -18.97
N LYS A 104 11.81 -14.73 -17.67
CA LYS A 104 12.66 -15.83 -17.18
C LYS A 104 12.12 -17.19 -17.56
N GLU A 105 10.82 -17.42 -17.36
CA GLU A 105 10.19 -18.74 -17.56
C GLU A 105 9.87 -19.04 -19.03
N LEU A 106 9.70 -18.00 -19.85
CA LEU A 106 9.32 -18.10 -21.26
C LEU A 106 10.29 -17.33 -22.16
N PRO A 107 11.57 -17.76 -22.26
CA PRO A 107 12.62 -17.00 -22.97
C PRO A 107 12.40 -16.86 -24.48
N ALA A 108 11.50 -17.65 -25.06
CA ALA A 108 11.12 -17.56 -26.47
C ALA A 108 9.95 -16.60 -26.74
N VAL A 109 9.42 -15.94 -25.70
CA VAL A 109 8.29 -15.01 -25.79
C VAL A 109 8.77 -13.60 -25.47
N ASP A 110 8.46 -12.66 -26.34
CA ASP A 110 8.70 -11.24 -26.07
C ASP A 110 7.66 -10.71 -25.08
N VAL A 111 8.12 -10.21 -23.94
CA VAL A 111 7.26 -9.67 -22.87
C VAL A 111 7.51 -8.17 -22.73
N PHE A 112 6.47 -7.38 -22.97
CA PHE A 112 6.51 -5.93 -22.92
C PHE A 112 5.58 -5.37 -21.83
N LEU A 113 6.03 -4.33 -21.15
CA LEU A 113 5.15 -3.46 -20.35
C LEU A 113 4.57 -2.37 -21.25
N SER A 114 3.27 -2.14 -21.16
CA SER A 114 2.60 -1.08 -21.92
C SER A 114 3.11 0.29 -21.47
N LYS A 115 3.57 1.12 -22.40
CA LYS A 115 3.95 2.51 -22.13
C LYS A 115 2.75 3.45 -22.00
N ALA A 116 1.54 2.98 -22.37
CA ALA A 116 0.30 3.73 -22.22
C ALA A 116 -0.41 3.43 -20.90
N HIS A 117 0.04 2.43 -20.15
CA HIS A 117 -0.50 2.10 -18.84
C HIS A 117 -0.11 3.16 -17.81
N ARG A 118 -1.10 3.86 -17.27
CA ARG A 118 -0.93 4.94 -16.30
C ARG A 118 -2.19 5.10 -15.45
N ASP A 119 -2.04 5.70 -14.29
CA ASP A 119 -3.19 6.09 -13.49
C ASP A 119 -4.07 7.09 -14.26
N SER A 120 -5.39 6.94 -14.11
CA SER A 120 -6.40 7.88 -14.61
C SER A 120 -6.67 9.01 -13.62
N ILE A 121 -6.32 8.84 -12.34
CA ILE A 121 -6.48 9.84 -11.29
C ILE A 121 -5.34 10.86 -11.40
N GLN A 122 -5.68 12.14 -11.26
CA GLN A 122 -4.74 13.24 -11.28
C GLN A 122 -4.83 14.04 -9.99
N PHE A 123 -3.69 14.53 -9.53
CA PHE A 123 -3.57 15.40 -8.36
C PHE A 123 -3.19 16.80 -8.83
N LEU A 124 -3.78 17.82 -8.20
CA LEU A 124 -3.45 19.24 -8.42
C LEU A 124 -2.32 19.67 -7.49
#